data_ad0a7ddf46efe564295e9ac337f0d961
#
_entry.id   ad0a7ddf46efe564295e9ac337f0d961
#
_cell.length_a   1.000
_cell.length_b   1.000
_cell.length_c   1.000
_cell.angle_alpha   90.00
_cell.angle_beta   90.00
_cell.angle_gamma   90.00
#
_symmetry.space_group_name_H-M   'P 1'
#
loop_
_entity.id
_entity.type
_entity.pdbx_description
1 polymer ?
#
loop_
_entity_poly.entity_id
_entity_poly.type
_entity_poly.pdbx_seq_one_letter_code
_entity_poly.pdbx_strand_id
1 'polypeptide(L)'
;MKYKILIVEDEPELVGILTFLLKDEGYDTEIAFDGEQALIEIKKKPDLVLLDIMLPKIDGFDLCNIIRRETSIPVIILSAKINDEFIIKGLELGADDYVTKPFNHRELILRINKLLQRVNQKKNRDQILIGDICINPELKTVLVGNQEIKLTGNEFNLLHYLAVNENRVLSWQVLLKEIWGREPGEGGNELVKVNIRRLRKKLEPDASNPIYLINIWGMGYKLTSP
;
A
#
# COMPACT_ATOMS: atom_id res chain seq x y z
N MET A 1 -2.77 7.37 -11.21
CA MET A 1 -4.08 6.89 -10.69
C MET A 1 -4.73 8.02 -9.92
N LYS A 2 -6.06 8.19 -10.02
CA LYS A 2 -6.79 9.12 -9.17
C LYS A 2 -7.10 8.44 -7.83
N TYR A 3 -7.00 9.18 -6.72
CA TYR A 3 -7.43 8.66 -5.42
C TYR A 3 -8.95 8.59 -5.34
N LYS A 4 -9.45 7.55 -4.70
CA LYS A 4 -10.86 7.32 -4.47
C LYS A 4 -11.21 7.60 -3.02
N ILE A 5 -12.14 8.53 -2.78
CA ILE A 5 -12.59 8.93 -1.45
C ILE A 5 -14.02 8.44 -1.25
N LEU A 6 -14.26 7.70 -0.18
CA LEU A 6 -15.60 7.32 0.25
C LEU A 6 -16.17 8.40 1.16
N ILE A 7 -17.33 8.93 0.80
CA ILE A 7 -18.12 9.88 1.60
C ILE A 7 -19.23 9.08 2.29
N VAL A 8 -19.23 9.08 3.61
CA VAL A 8 -20.25 8.42 4.44
C VAL A 8 -21.00 9.50 5.20
N GLU A 9 -22.15 9.89 4.70
CA GLU A 9 -22.94 11.05 5.14
C GLU A 9 -24.40 10.84 4.75
N ASP A 10 -25.33 11.08 5.65
CA ASP A 10 -26.78 10.89 5.42
C ASP A 10 -27.48 12.13 4.84
N GLU A 11 -26.86 13.31 4.92
CA GLU A 11 -27.42 14.57 4.40
C GLU A 11 -27.08 14.77 2.90
N PRO A 12 -28.04 14.66 1.97
CA PRO A 12 -27.76 14.71 0.53
C PRO A 12 -27.14 16.03 0.06
N GLU A 13 -27.49 17.15 0.69
CA GLU A 13 -26.94 18.47 0.34
C GLU A 13 -25.44 18.53 0.62
N LEU A 14 -25.02 18.05 1.79
CA LEU A 14 -23.61 18.00 2.16
C LEU A 14 -22.83 16.99 1.30
N VAL A 15 -23.42 15.83 0.99
CA VAL A 15 -22.86 14.88 0.02
C VAL A 15 -22.61 15.54 -1.33
N GLY A 16 -23.58 16.35 -1.81
CA GLY A 16 -23.44 17.09 -3.07
C GLY A 16 -22.26 18.07 -3.03
N ILE A 17 -22.13 18.84 -1.96
CA ILE A 17 -21.04 19.80 -1.76
C ILE A 17 -19.68 19.08 -1.70
N LEU A 18 -19.56 18.04 -0.88
CA LEU A 18 -18.32 17.27 -0.75
C LEU A 18 -17.92 16.63 -2.08
N THR A 19 -18.88 16.04 -2.79
CA THR A 19 -18.64 15.42 -4.09
C THR A 19 -18.12 16.42 -5.11
N PHE A 20 -18.73 17.61 -5.16
CA PHE A 20 -18.29 18.68 -6.05
C PHE A 20 -16.84 19.10 -5.73
N LEU A 21 -16.57 19.42 -4.47
CA LEU A 21 -15.24 19.85 -3.99
C LEU A 21 -14.14 18.82 -4.29
N LEU A 22 -14.42 17.55 -4.01
CA LEU A 22 -13.44 16.48 -4.20
C LEU A 22 -13.18 16.20 -5.69
N LYS A 23 -14.20 16.28 -6.53
CA LYS A 23 -14.04 16.13 -7.99
C LYS A 23 -13.27 17.30 -8.61
N ASP A 24 -13.48 18.52 -8.14
CA ASP A 24 -12.73 19.71 -8.58
C ASP A 24 -11.24 19.57 -8.28
N GLU A 25 -10.89 18.96 -7.14
CA GLU A 25 -9.51 18.61 -6.75
C GLU A 25 -8.96 17.34 -7.44
N GLY A 26 -9.73 16.74 -8.33
CA GLY A 26 -9.31 15.60 -9.15
C GLY A 26 -9.47 14.22 -8.50
N TYR A 27 -10.19 14.11 -7.39
CA TYR A 27 -10.51 12.84 -6.73
C TYR A 27 -11.71 12.14 -7.36
N ASP A 28 -11.74 10.81 -7.31
CA ASP A 28 -12.94 10.03 -7.55
C ASP A 28 -13.69 9.82 -6.22
N THR A 29 -15.02 9.83 -6.26
CA THR A 29 -15.86 9.73 -5.07
C THR A 29 -16.81 8.54 -5.12
N GLU A 30 -16.93 7.82 -4.02
CA GLU A 30 -17.99 6.86 -3.74
C GLU A 30 -18.83 7.40 -2.58
N ILE A 31 -20.11 7.02 -2.51
CA ILE A 31 -21.06 7.59 -1.54
C ILE A 31 -21.74 6.44 -0.80
N ALA A 32 -21.90 6.61 0.52
CA ALA A 32 -22.75 5.79 1.36
C ALA A 32 -23.60 6.71 2.26
N PHE A 33 -24.89 6.47 2.32
CA PHE A 33 -25.84 7.27 3.11
C PHE A 33 -26.11 6.68 4.51
N ASP A 34 -25.57 5.52 4.80
CA ASP A 34 -25.66 4.87 6.10
C ASP A 34 -24.47 3.93 6.34
N GLY A 35 -24.32 3.45 7.58
CA GLY A 35 -23.20 2.59 7.95
C GLY A 35 -23.21 1.22 7.27
N GLU A 36 -24.35 0.66 6.89
CA GLU A 36 -24.43 -0.63 6.18
C GLU A 36 -23.92 -0.48 4.75
N GLN A 37 -24.30 0.58 4.04
CA GLN A 37 -23.77 0.90 2.72
C GLN A 37 -22.27 1.15 2.79
N ALA A 38 -21.79 1.87 3.81
CA ALA A 38 -20.39 2.14 4.01
C ALA A 38 -19.57 0.84 4.13
N LEU A 39 -20.04 -0.17 4.87
CA LEU A 39 -19.37 -1.47 4.98
C LEU A 39 -19.26 -2.21 3.64
N ILE A 40 -20.20 -2.00 2.73
CA ILE A 40 -20.14 -2.55 1.37
C ILE A 40 -19.07 -1.81 0.54
N GLU A 41 -19.09 -0.47 0.59
CA GLU A 41 -18.18 0.38 -0.19
C GLU A 41 -16.73 0.26 0.28
N ILE A 42 -16.47 0.09 1.57
CA ILE A 42 -15.13 -0.13 2.15
C ILE A 42 -14.44 -1.37 1.55
N LYS A 43 -15.19 -2.41 1.19
CA LYS A 43 -14.65 -3.61 0.52
C LYS A 43 -14.03 -3.30 -0.85
N LYS A 44 -14.43 -2.21 -1.49
CA LYS A 44 -13.84 -1.71 -2.74
C LYS A 44 -12.50 -1.00 -2.53
N LYS A 45 -12.02 -0.91 -1.27
CA LYS A 45 -10.72 -0.35 -0.85
C LYS A 45 -10.54 1.11 -1.31
N PRO A 46 -11.37 2.04 -0.84
CA PRO A 46 -11.12 3.46 -1.06
C PRO A 46 -9.78 3.88 -0.43
N ASP A 47 -9.20 4.96 -0.93
CA ASP A 47 -7.92 5.47 -0.42
C ASP A 47 -8.08 6.32 0.85
N LEU A 48 -9.29 6.83 1.13
CA LEU A 48 -9.66 7.59 2.34
C LEU A 48 -11.17 7.53 2.56
N VAL A 49 -11.61 7.61 3.82
CA VAL A 49 -13.02 7.71 4.21
C VAL A 49 -13.25 9.06 4.90
N LEU A 50 -14.25 9.82 4.43
CA LEU A 50 -14.87 10.91 5.14
C LEU A 50 -16.12 10.36 5.83
N LEU A 51 -16.21 10.46 7.15
CA LEU A 51 -17.20 9.75 7.96
C LEU A 51 -17.95 10.72 8.87
N ASP A 52 -19.26 10.87 8.70
CA ASP A 52 -20.10 11.47 9.74
C ASP A 52 -20.29 10.47 10.89
N ILE A 53 -20.45 11.02 12.11
CA ILE A 53 -20.77 10.23 13.30
C ILE A 53 -22.29 9.99 13.40
N MET A 54 -23.08 10.94 12.95
CA MET A 54 -24.55 10.96 13.13
C MET A 54 -25.25 10.18 12.02
N LEU A 55 -24.84 8.94 11.80
CA LEU A 55 -25.40 8.10 10.74
C LEU A 55 -26.59 7.28 11.23
N PRO A 56 -27.55 6.99 10.34
CA PRO A 56 -28.57 6.00 10.61
C PRO A 56 -28.01 4.57 10.59
N LYS A 57 -28.69 3.65 11.29
CA LYS A 57 -28.43 2.22 11.40
C LYS A 57 -27.17 1.86 12.20
N ILE A 58 -25.98 2.31 11.80
CA ILE A 58 -24.71 2.06 12.49
C ILE A 58 -24.13 3.42 12.88
N ASP A 59 -23.88 3.62 14.18
CA ASP A 59 -23.20 4.83 14.69
C ASP A 59 -21.83 4.99 14.05
N GLY A 60 -21.47 6.22 13.67
CA GLY A 60 -20.20 6.47 12.98
C GLY A 60 -18.97 6.15 13.82
N PHE A 61 -19.05 6.18 15.15
CA PHE A 61 -17.95 5.73 16.01
C PHE A 61 -17.76 4.20 15.93
N ASP A 62 -18.88 3.45 15.94
CA ASP A 62 -18.81 1.99 15.79
C ASP A 62 -18.28 1.64 14.40
N LEU A 63 -18.73 2.34 13.37
CA LEU A 63 -18.24 2.18 12.00
C LEU A 63 -16.73 2.49 11.91
N CYS A 64 -16.26 3.57 12.54
CA CYS A 64 -14.84 3.91 12.60
C CYS A 64 -14.02 2.77 13.23
N ASN A 65 -14.49 2.23 14.34
CA ASN A 65 -13.85 1.11 15.03
C ASN A 65 -13.80 -0.15 14.14
N ILE A 66 -14.88 -0.47 13.42
CA ILE A 66 -14.91 -1.60 12.48
C ILE A 66 -13.89 -1.38 11.36
N ILE A 67 -13.87 -0.20 10.74
CA ILE A 67 -12.91 0.14 9.68
C ILE A 67 -11.47 -0.06 10.17
N ARG A 68 -11.16 0.37 11.39
CA ARG A 68 -9.82 0.27 11.98
C ARG A 68 -9.38 -1.15 12.28
N ARG A 69 -10.30 -2.01 12.70
CA ARG A 69 -10.00 -3.43 12.95
C ARG A 69 -9.72 -4.20 11.67
N GLU A 70 -10.39 -3.86 10.59
CA GLU A 70 -10.36 -4.63 9.34
C GLU A 70 -9.44 -4.03 8.28
N THR A 71 -9.10 -2.73 8.38
CA THR A 71 -8.37 -2.02 7.33
C THR A 71 -7.37 -1.01 7.90
N SER A 72 -6.44 -0.56 7.04
CA SER A 72 -5.55 0.58 7.30
C SER A 72 -5.97 1.85 6.53
N ILE A 73 -7.18 1.90 5.99
CA ILE A 73 -7.69 3.05 5.24
C ILE A 73 -7.81 4.26 6.18
N PRO A 74 -7.24 5.43 5.83
CA PRO A 74 -7.36 6.61 6.67
C PRO A 74 -8.82 7.10 6.76
N VAL A 75 -9.22 7.53 7.98
CA VAL A 75 -10.56 8.01 8.28
C VAL A 75 -10.46 9.43 8.82
N ILE A 76 -11.19 10.37 8.20
CA ILE A 76 -11.47 11.70 8.75
C ILE A 76 -12.92 11.70 9.22
N ILE A 77 -13.14 11.97 10.49
CA ILE A 77 -14.47 12.19 11.02
C ILE A 77 -14.93 13.62 10.70
N LEU A 78 -16.12 13.76 10.14
CA LEU A 78 -16.82 15.05 9.95
C LEU A 78 -18.01 15.09 10.88
N SER A 79 -18.09 16.04 11.82
CA SER A 79 -19.20 16.06 12.79
C SER A 79 -19.58 17.44 13.26
N ALA A 80 -20.87 17.65 13.54
CA ALA A 80 -21.36 18.84 14.23
C ALA A 80 -21.05 18.83 15.75
N LYS A 81 -20.56 17.71 16.30
CA LYS A 81 -20.20 17.62 17.73
C LYS A 81 -18.82 18.23 17.96
N ILE A 82 -18.81 19.35 18.70
CA ILE A 82 -17.61 20.17 18.94
C ILE A 82 -16.98 19.95 20.32
N ASN A 83 -17.57 19.11 21.16
CA ASN A 83 -17.05 18.87 22.51
C ASN A 83 -15.78 18.01 22.47
N ASP A 84 -14.81 18.38 23.29
CA ASP A 84 -13.51 17.66 23.37
C ASP A 84 -13.66 16.15 23.59
N GLU A 85 -14.67 15.72 24.36
CA GLU A 85 -14.97 14.31 24.62
C GLU A 85 -15.24 13.52 23.32
N PHE A 86 -15.99 14.09 22.38
CA PHE A 86 -16.29 13.44 21.09
C PHE A 86 -15.07 13.41 20.17
N ILE A 87 -14.27 14.48 20.19
CA ILE A 87 -13.03 14.58 19.44
C ILE A 87 -12.05 13.52 19.94
N ILE A 88 -11.83 13.48 21.24
CA ILE A 88 -10.94 12.49 21.90
C ILE A 88 -11.44 11.07 21.59
N LYS A 89 -12.72 10.80 21.79
CA LYS A 89 -13.31 9.48 21.50
C LYS A 89 -13.07 9.06 20.06
N GLY A 90 -13.29 9.93 19.07
CA GLY A 90 -13.07 9.62 17.65
C GLY A 90 -11.62 9.26 17.36
N LEU A 91 -10.67 10.02 17.92
CA LEU A 91 -9.24 9.77 17.76
C LEU A 91 -8.79 8.49 18.48
N GLU A 92 -9.30 8.19 19.69
CA GLU A 92 -9.02 6.96 20.44
C GLU A 92 -9.54 5.71 19.70
N LEU A 93 -10.68 5.82 19.00
CA LEU A 93 -11.23 4.77 18.16
C LEU A 93 -10.45 4.58 16.84
N GLY A 94 -9.44 5.43 16.61
CA GLY A 94 -8.48 5.28 15.54
C GLY A 94 -8.76 6.15 14.30
N ALA A 95 -9.61 7.17 14.37
CA ALA A 95 -9.68 8.17 13.31
C ALA A 95 -8.32 8.88 13.17
N ASP A 96 -7.92 9.18 11.92
CA ASP A 96 -6.65 9.90 11.67
C ASP A 96 -6.78 11.40 11.85
N ASP A 97 -8.00 11.93 11.71
CA ASP A 97 -8.31 13.33 11.93
C ASP A 97 -9.80 13.50 12.28
N TYR A 98 -10.12 14.65 12.88
CA TYR A 98 -11.46 15.04 13.25
C TYR A 98 -11.70 16.48 12.82
N VAL A 99 -12.77 16.72 12.05
CA VAL A 99 -13.13 18.04 11.52
C VAL A 99 -14.56 18.39 11.95
N THR A 100 -14.71 19.50 12.60
CA THR A 100 -16.02 19.99 13.06
C THR A 100 -16.78 20.69 11.94
N LYS A 101 -18.09 20.43 11.85
CA LYS A 101 -19.03 21.15 10.98
C LYS A 101 -19.51 22.43 11.69
N PRO A 102 -19.62 23.60 11.00
CA PRO A 102 -19.23 23.84 9.61
C PRO A 102 -17.72 23.95 9.46
N PHE A 103 -17.16 23.44 8.37
CA PHE A 103 -15.74 23.42 8.10
C PHE A 103 -15.34 24.31 6.91
N ASN A 104 -14.10 24.75 6.92
CA ASN A 104 -13.50 25.42 5.78
C ASN A 104 -13.10 24.38 4.72
N HIS A 105 -13.61 24.54 3.50
CA HIS A 105 -13.39 23.61 2.40
C HIS A 105 -11.89 23.42 2.09
N ARG A 106 -11.13 24.52 2.06
CA ARG A 106 -9.68 24.48 1.78
C ARG A 106 -8.92 23.74 2.88
N GLU A 107 -9.34 23.92 4.14
CA GLU A 107 -8.76 23.19 5.27
C GLU A 107 -9.00 21.70 5.16
N LEU A 108 -10.23 21.26 4.84
CA LEU A 108 -10.57 19.86 4.63
C LEU A 108 -9.70 19.23 3.54
N ILE A 109 -9.56 19.90 2.39
CA ILE A 109 -8.71 19.44 1.29
C ILE A 109 -7.24 19.31 1.71
N LEU A 110 -6.69 20.25 2.47
CA LEU A 110 -5.32 20.16 2.98
C LEU A 110 -5.12 18.95 3.92
N ARG A 111 -6.11 18.64 4.76
CA ARG A 111 -6.09 17.48 5.67
C ARG A 111 -6.14 16.16 4.88
N ILE A 112 -7.02 16.06 3.90
CA ILE A 112 -7.11 14.93 2.98
C ILE A 112 -5.77 14.70 2.27
N ASN A 113 -5.22 15.75 1.66
CA ASN A 113 -3.93 15.68 0.97
C ASN A 113 -2.81 15.15 1.88
N LYS A 114 -2.73 15.66 3.10
CA LYS A 114 -1.72 15.26 4.09
C LYS A 114 -1.82 13.78 4.46
N LEU A 115 -3.04 13.26 4.62
CA LEU A 115 -3.25 11.85 4.93
C LEU A 115 -2.92 10.95 3.73
N LEU A 116 -3.39 11.30 2.54
CA LEU A 116 -3.08 10.56 1.31
C LEU A 116 -1.57 10.55 1.01
N GLN A 117 -0.87 11.66 1.26
CA GLN A 117 0.61 11.70 1.14
C GLN A 117 1.28 10.75 2.15
N ARG A 118 0.80 10.66 3.40
CA ARG A 118 1.34 9.71 4.39
C ARG A 118 1.15 8.25 3.96
N VAL A 119 -0.02 7.91 3.40
CA VAL A 119 -0.29 6.57 2.85
C VAL A 119 0.66 6.25 1.70
N ASN A 120 0.88 7.20 0.79
CA ASN A 120 1.84 7.04 -0.30
C ASN A 120 3.28 6.93 0.19
N GLN A 121 3.68 7.75 1.15
CA GLN A 121 5.03 7.67 1.74
C GLN A 121 5.23 6.34 2.46
N LYS A 122 4.19 5.77 3.09
CA LYS A 122 4.25 4.45 3.71
C LYS A 122 4.35 3.37 2.63
N LYS A 123 3.51 3.43 1.58
CA LYS A 123 3.61 2.55 0.40
C LYS A 123 4.98 2.65 -0.27
N ASN A 124 5.57 3.85 -0.35
CA ASN A 124 6.90 4.07 -0.94
C ASN A 124 8.06 3.71 -0.01
N ARG A 125 7.88 3.78 1.33
CA ARG A 125 8.91 3.36 2.30
C ARG A 125 9.11 1.85 2.32
N ASP A 126 8.08 1.10 1.96
CA ASP A 126 8.15 -0.36 1.90
C ASP A 126 8.61 -0.86 0.52
N GLN A 127 8.82 0.05 -0.46
CA GLN A 127 9.40 -0.31 -1.75
C GLN A 127 10.92 -0.34 -1.68
N ILE A 128 11.50 -1.41 -2.23
CA ILE A 128 12.93 -1.54 -2.36
C ILE A 128 13.31 -1.12 -3.79
N LEU A 129 14.19 -0.13 -3.90
CA LEU A 129 14.67 0.40 -5.18
C LEU A 129 16.10 -0.06 -5.41
N ILE A 130 16.35 -0.77 -6.50
CA ILE A 130 17.68 -1.23 -6.94
C ILE A 130 17.88 -0.73 -8.38
N GLY A 131 18.47 0.44 -8.53
CA GLY A 131 18.51 1.13 -9.83
C GLY A 131 17.11 1.34 -10.40
N ASP A 132 16.82 0.81 -11.59
CA ASP A 132 15.50 0.90 -12.23
C ASP A 132 14.49 -0.16 -11.74
N ILE A 133 14.92 -1.09 -10.88
CA ILE A 133 14.05 -2.14 -10.32
C ILE A 133 13.37 -1.61 -9.08
N CYS A 134 12.03 -1.56 -9.09
CA CYS A 134 11.19 -1.23 -7.95
C CYS A 134 10.42 -2.48 -7.49
N ILE A 135 10.64 -2.91 -6.26
CA ILE A 135 10.00 -4.08 -5.65
C ILE A 135 9.05 -3.61 -4.58
N ASN A 136 7.78 -3.98 -4.68
CA ASN A 136 6.78 -3.75 -3.64
C ASN A 136 6.48 -5.09 -2.93
N PRO A 137 6.95 -5.29 -1.68
CA PRO A 137 6.76 -6.54 -0.95
C PRO A 137 5.30 -6.80 -0.57
N GLU A 138 4.54 -5.76 -0.26
CA GLU A 138 3.14 -5.87 0.16
C GLU A 138 2.24 -6.34 -1.00
N LEU A 139 2.39 -5.71 -2.17
CA LEU A 139 1.63 -6.04 -3.36
C LEU A 139 2.21 -7.22 -4.14
N LYS A 140 3.43 -7.67 -3.79
CA LYS A 140 4.22 -8.68 -4.53
C LYS A 140 4.38 -8.32 -6.00
N THR A 141 4.55 -7.03 -6.30
CA THR A 141 4.77 -6.51 -7.65
C THR A 141 6.21 -6.05 -7.85
N VAL A 142 6.68 -6.13 -9.08
CA VAL A 142 8.02 -5.68 -9.50
C VAL A 142 7.88 -4.84 -10.76
N LEU A 143 8.51 -3.68 -10.77
CA LEU A 143 8.63 -2.83 -11.95
C LEU A 143 10.10 -2.75 -12.36
N VAL A 144 10.37 -2.71 -13.65
CA VAL A 144 11.67 -2.30 -14.22
C VAL A 144 11.41 -1.05 -15.05
N GLY A 145 11.92 0.08 -14.60
CA GLY A 145 11.45 1.38 -15.08
C GLY A 145 9.94 1.54 -14.83
N ASN A 146 9.16 1.72 -15.90
CA ASN A 146 7.69 1.85 -15.82
C ASN A 146 6.93 0.57 -16.22
N GLN A 147 7.64 -0.54 -16.46
CA GLN A 147 7.03 -1.78 -16.92
C GLN A 147 6.90 -2.79 -15.77
N GLU A 148 5.68 -3.30 -15.56
CA GLU A 148 5.44 -4.37 -14.59
C GLU A 148 5.95 -5.71 -15.11
N ILE A 149 6.74 -6.40 -14.28
CA ILE A 149 7.36 -7.70 -14.59
C ILE A 149 6.63 -8.80 -13.82
N LYS A 150 6.05 -9.74 -14.53
CA LYS A 150 5.37 -10.90 -13.92
C LYS A 150 6.40 -11.93 -13.43
N LEU A 151 6.46 -12.11 -12.12
CA LEU A 151 7.27 -13.12 -11.44
C LEU A 151 6.39 -14.22 -10.85
N THR A 152 6.91 -15.44 -10.81
CA THR A 152 6.34 -16.52 -9.98
C THR A 152 6.63 -16.24 -8.50
N GLY A 153 5.91 -16.89 -7.58
CA GLY A 153 6.11 -16.70 -6.13
C GLY A 153 7.57 -16.94 -5.69
N ASN A 154 8.23 -17.99 -6.21
CA ASN A 154 9.62 -18.28 -5.88
C ASN A 154 10.60 -17.27 -6.50
N GLU A 155 10.34 -16.81 -7.72
CA GLU A 155 11.15 -15.76 -8.35
C GLU A 155 11.02 -14.44 -7.58
N PHE A 156 9.80 -14.08 -7.14
CA PHE A 156 9.59 -12.91 -6.31
C PHE A 156 10.31 -13.02 -4.96
N ASN A 157 10.15 -14.15 -4.25
CA ASN A 157 10.80 -14.36 -2.95
C ASN A 157 12.32 -14.30 -3.07
N LEU A 158 12.89 -14.90 -4.12
CA LEU A 158 14.32 -14.87 -4.39
C LEU A 158 14.81 -13.44 -4.65
N LEU A 159 14.12 -12.69 -5.51
CA LEU A 159 14.45 -11.29 -5.79
C LEU A 159 14.34 -10.43 -4.53
N HIS A 160 13.25 -10.56 -3.79
CA HIS A 160 13.01 -9.80 -2.56
C HIS A 160 14.09 -10.08 -1.50
N TYR A 161 14.44 -11.35 -1.29
CA TYR A 161 15.49 -11.71 -0.33
C TYR A 161 16.87 -11.16 -0.74
N LEU A 162 17.21 -11.21 -2.02
CA LEU A 162 18.42 -10.60 -2.55
C LEU A 162 18.40 -9.08 -2.38
N ALA A 163 17.24 -8.42 -2.58
CA ALA A 163 17.08 -6.98 -2.48
C ALA A 163 17.19 -6.47 -1.03
N VAL A 164 16.62 -7.18 -0.07
CA VAL A 164 16.80 -6.87 1.37
C VAL A 164 18.26 -7.01 1.81
N ASN A 165 19.02 -7.86 1.12
CA ASN A 165 20.45 -8.06 1.32
C ASN A 165 21.28 -7.41 0.21
N GLU A 166 20.86 -6.27 -0.31
CA GLU A 166 21.57 -5.54 -1.37
C GLU A 166 23.06 -5.42 -1.07
N ASN A 167 23.89 -5.58 -2.12
CA ASN A 167 25.35 -5.54 -2.05
C ASN A 167 26.03 -6.65 -1.22
N ARG A 168 25.28 -7.59 -0.65
CA ARG A 168 25.82 -8.76 0.04
C ARG A 168 25.93 -9.95 -0.91
N VAL A 169 26.99 -10.73 -0.77
CA VAL A 169 27.15 -12.00 -1.49
C VAL A 169 26.45 -13.10 -0.71
N LEU A 170 25.43 -13.72 -1.30
CA LEU A 170 24.66 -14.80 -0.71
C LEU A 170 24.99 -16.13 -1.41
N SER A 171 25.42 -17.12 -0.64
CA SER A 171 25.71 -18.43 -1.20
C SER A 171 24.44 -19.14 -1.67
N TRP A 172 24.60 -20.09 -2.62
CA TRP A 172 23.44 -20.86 -3.08
C TRP A 172 22.78 -21.68 -1.96
N GLN A 173 23.54 -22.11 -0.94
CA GLN A 173 23.04 -22.84 0.22
C GLN A 173 22.09 -21.95 1.04
N VAL A 174 22.48 -20.70 1.31
CA VAL A 174 21.64 -19.72 2.00
C VAL A 174 20.37 -19.46 1.20
N LEU A 175 20.50 -19.20 -0.10
CA LEU A 175 19.33 -18.95 -0.96
C LEU A 175 18.39 -20.17 -1.02
N LEU A 176 18.94 -21.38 -1.10
CA LEU A 176 18.16 -22.61 -1.11
C LEU A 176 17.35 -22.78 0.17
N LYS A 177 17.98 -22.55 1.32
CA LYS A 177 17.35 -22.67 2.63
C LYS A 177 16.25 -21.62 2.84
N GLU A 178 16.58 -20.36 2.59
CA GLU A 178 15.68 -19.25 2.87
C GLU A 178 14.46 -19.20 1.91
N ILE A 179 14.64 -19.57 0.64
CA ILE A 179 13.57 -19.44 -0.35
C ILE A 179 12.75 -20.74 -0.50
N TRP A 180 13.37 -21.90 -0.39
CA TRP A 180 12.71 -23.19 -0.61
C TRP A 180 12.61 -24.06 0.65
N GLY A 181 13.21 -23.60 1.80
CA GLY A 181 13.18 -24.36 3.05
C GLY A 181 13.92 -25.71 2.96
N ARG A 182 14.90 -25.84 2.03
CA ARG A 182 15.62 -27.07 1.76
C ARG A 182 17.05 -27.00 2.28
N GLU A 183 17.49 -28.06 2.94
CA GLU A 183 18.92 -28.20 3.28
C GLU A 183 19.75 -28.47 2.02
N PRO A 184 21.05 -28.05 2.02
CA PRO A 184 21.94 -28.30 0.90
C PRO A 184 22.07 -29.81 0.58
N GLY A 185 21.82 -30.18 -0.68
CA GLY A 185 21.86 -31.55 -1.17
C GLY A 185 21.90 -31.59 -2.69
N GLU A 186 21.77 -32.80 -3.25
CA GLU A 186 21.76 -32.99 -4.70
C GLU A 186 20.69 -32.14 -5.40
N GLY A 187 21.07 -31.49 -6.50
CA GLY A 187 20.20 -30.65 -7.31
C GLY A 187 19.88 -29.27 -6.71
N GLY A 188 20.26 -28.97 -5.46
CA GLY A 188 19.97 -27.69 -4.81
C GLY A 188 20.63 -26.50 -5.49
N ASN A 189 21.89 -26.62 -5.88
CA ASN A 189 22.62 -25.59 -6.61
C ASN A 189 21.99 -25.31 -7.98
N GLU A 190 21.60 -26.36 -8.71
CA GLU A 190 21.00 -26.24 -10.03
C GLU A 190 19.61 -25.54 -9.94
N LEU A 191 18.84 -25.83 -8.88
CA LEU A 191 17.57 -25.16 -8.63
C LEU A 191 17.74 -23.63 -8.47
N VAL A 192 18.73 -23.21 -7.69
CA VAL A 192 19.07 -21.79 -7.51
C VAL A 192 19.54 -21.19 -8.85
N LYS A 193 20.48 -21.82 -9.55
CA LYS A 193 20.99 -21.33 -10.85
C LYS A 193 19.88 -21.11 -11.88
N VAL A 194 18.96 -22.06 -12.00
CA VAL A 194 17.84 -21.94 -12.95
C VAL A 194 16.97 -20.74 -12.61
N ASN A 195 16.65 -20.48 -11.34
CA ASN A 195 15.84 -19.36 -10.94
C ASN A 195 16.59 -18.01 -11.11
N ILE A 196 17.88 -17.95 -10.81
CA ILE A 196 18.74 -16.79 -11.12
C ILE A 196 18.71 -16.48 -12.62
N ARG A 197 18.87 -17.51 -13.47
CA ARG A 197 18.83 -17.33 -14.93
C ARG A 197 17.47 -16.81 -15.41
N ARG A 198 16.36 -17.29 -14.80
CA ARG A 198 15.00 -16.81 -15.12
C ARG A 198 14.82 -15.36 -14.71
N LEU A 199 15.28 -14.98 -13.51
CA LEU A 199 15.25 -13.60 -13.05
C LEU A 199 16.02 -12.67 -13.97
N ARG A 200 17.26 -13.04 -14.36
CA ARG A 200 18.06 -12.24 -15.30
C ARG A 200 17.33 -11.99 -16.61
N LYS A 201 16.69 -13.00 -17.19
CA LYS A 201 15.91 -12.84 -18.42
C LYS A 201 14.75 -11.85 -18.30
N LYS A 202 14.27 -11.58 -17.09
CA LYS A 202 13.13 -10.70 -16.83
C LYS A 202 13.55 -9.30 -16.37
N LEU A 203 14.69 -9.20 -15.70
CA LEU A 203 15.11 -7.97 -15.00
C LEU A 203 16.27 -7.25 -15.70
N GLU A 204 17.17 -8.00 -16.35
CA GLU A 204 18.38 -7.43 -16.93
C GLU A 204 18.12 -6.93 -18.35
N PRO A 205 18.74 -5.83 -18.76
CA PRO A 205 18.76 -5.41 -20.16
C PRO A 205 19.39 -6.46 -21.08
N ASP A 206 20.47 -7.11 -20.62
CA ASP A 206 21.11 -8.26 -21.26
C ASP A 206 21.38 -9.34 -20.21
N ALA A 207 20.65 -10.45 -20.29
CA ALA A 207 20.79 -11.57 -19.35
C ALA A 207 22.17 -12.26 -19.40
N SER A 208 22.93 -12.07 -20.49
CA SER A 208 24.28 -12.62 -20.68
C SER A 208 25.34 -11.76 -20.00
N ASN A 209 25.09 -10.45 -19.90
CA ASN A 209 25.95 -9.47 -19.23
C ASN A 209 25.14 -8.74 -18.13
N PRO A 210 24.83 -9.44 -17.02
CA PRO A 210 23.97 -8.89 -15.98
C PRO A 210 24.66 -7.73 -15.23
N ILE A 211 23.89 -6.65 -14.99
CA ILE A 211 24.34 -5.48 -14.25
C ILE A 211 23.73 -5.39 -12.85
N TYR A 212 22.59 -6.04 -12.61
CA TYR A 212 21.93 -6.09 -11.30
C TYR A 212 22.25 -7.35 -10.53
N LEU A 213 22.08 -8.54 -11.14
CA LEU A 213 22.19 -9.83 -10.47
C LEU A 213 23.52 -10.52 -10.82
N ILE A 214 24.56 -10.17 -10.06
CA ILE A 214 25.94 -10.53 -10.34
C ILE A 214 26.29 -11.90 -9.72
N ASN A 215 27.03 -12.72 -10.47
CA ASN A 215 27.65 -13.94 -9.95
C ASN A 215 29.04 -13.63 -9.39
N ILE A 216 29.29 -13.95 -8.13
CA ILE A 216 30.61 -13.86 -7.52
C ILE A 216 31.17 -15.28 -7.49
N TRP A 217 32.16 -15.49 -8.31
CA TRP A 217 32.69 -16.82 -8.58
C TRP A 217 33.14 -17.56 -7.32
N GLY A 218 32.67 -18.80 -7.14
CA GLY A 218 32.97 -19.62 -5.96
C GLY A 218 32.25 -19.20 -4.67
N MET A 219 31.57 -18.06 -4.64
CA MET A 219 30.95 -17.51 -3.42
C MET A 219 29.40 -17.48 -3.48
N GLY A 220 28.79 -17.09 -4.61
CA GLY A 220 27.35 -17.00 -4.72
C GLY A 220 26.89 -15.86 -5.60
N TYR A 221 25.75 -15.25 -5.23
CA TYR A 221 25.07 -14.22 -5.99
C TYR A 221 24.91 -12.93 -5.18
N LYS A 222 24.98 -11.82 -5.86
CA LYS A 222 24.79 -10.49 -5.29
C LYS A 222 23.81 -9.69 -6.15
N LEU A 223 22.83 -9.03 -5.53
CA LEU A 223 22.03 -8.00 -6.17
C LEU A 223 22.65 -6.64 -5.85
N THR A 224 22.79 -5.79 -6.85
CA THR A 224 23.43 -4.47 -6.72
C THR A 224 22.78 -3.47 -7.68
N SER A 225 22.79 -2.20 -7.35
CA SER A 225 22.54 -1.12 -8.29
C SER A 225 23.73 -0.95 -9.22
N PRO A 226 23.54 -0.72 -10.54
CA PRO A 226 24.61 -0.43 -11.50
C PRO A 226 25.34 0.85 -11.19
#